data_795bea21b203bc1ae7244e86ad3b8d6b
#
_entry.id   795bea21b203bc1ae7244e86ad3b8d6b
#
_cell.length_a   1.000
_cell.length_b   1.000
_cell.length_c   1.000
_cell.angle_alpha   90.00
_cell.angle_beta   90.00
_cell.angle_gamma   90.00
#
_symmetry.space_group_name_H-M   'P 1'
#
loop_
_entity.id
_entity.type
_entity.pdbx_description
1 polymer ?
#
loop_
_entity_poly.entity_id
_entity_poly.type
_entity_poly.pdbx_seq_one_letter_code
_entity_poly.pdbx_strand_id
1 'polypeptide(L)'
;TKEFIKRNGQFTVNIALSYKHKSILGVIYVPVTEELYYAAQGLGAFLQVNGQVTKLAVSNRTSDIRVVMSNSHGCPEMDQLLEKYHLTNFVSMGSSLKGCVIAKGEAEVYYRYNPTMEWDTAAMQCIVEEAGAIFRQMDGSEMTYNREDSLNRKGFYIINCQENYME
;
A
#
# COMPACT_ATOMS: atom_id res chain seq x y z
N THR A 1 6.49 -13.25 -6.92
CA THR A 1 6.92 -14.25 -7.94
C THR A 1 6.23 -14.00 -9.30
N LYS A 2 4.90 -13.76 -9.33
CA LYS A 2 4.17 -13.52 -10.61
C LYS A 2 4.73 -12.35 -11.42
N GLU A 3 5.04 -11.23 -10.77
CA GLU A 3 5.60 -10.04 -11.42
C GLU A 3 7.01 -10.28 -11.97
N PHE A 4 7.83 -11.05 -11.26
CA PHE A 4 9.16 -11.46 -11.72
C PHE A 4 9.07 -12.36 -12.97
N ILE A 5 8.18 -13.36 -12.97
CA ILE A 5 7.96 -14.25 -14.12
C ILE A 5 7.46 -13.49 -15.34
N LYS A 6 6.54 -12.53 -15.14
CA LYS A 6 6.00 -11.67 -16.20
C LYS A 6 7.00 -10.63 -16.71
N ARG A 7 8.14 -10.46 -16.06
CA ARG A 7 9.19 -9.47 -16.40
C ARG A 7 8.65 -8.04 -16.55
N ASN A 8 7.62 -7.68 -15.76
CA ASN A 8 7.01 -6.34 -15.83
C ASN A 8 7.72 -5.30 -14.95
N GLY A 9 8.79 -5.67 -14.26
CA GLY A 9 9.58 -4.78 -13.42
C GLY A 9 8.95 -4.40 -12.08
N GLN A 10 7.78 -4.93 -11.75
CA GLN A 10 7.00 -4.54 -10.56
C GLN A 10 7.19 -5.47 -9.36
N PHE A 11 8.22 -6.30 -9.33
CA PHE A 11 8.58 -7.06 -8.15
C PHE A 11 9.43 -6.21 -7.19
N THR A 12 9.27 -6.48 -5.90
CA THR A 12 9.87 -5.67 -4.82
C THR A 12 10.58 -6.54 -3.79
N VAL A 13 11.57 -5.94 -3.13
CA VAL A 13 12.17 -6.44 -1.89
C VAL A 13 11.57 -5.65 -0.75
N ASN A 14 11.01 -6.34 0.25
CA ASN A 14 10.33 -5.72 1.38
C ASN A 14 11.05 -6.12 2.67
N ILE A 15 11.44 -5.13 3.46
CA ILE A 15 12.06 -5.32 4.78
C ILE A 15 11.33 -4.43 5.77
N ALA A 16 10.95 -4.99 6.91
CA ALA A 16 10.31 -4.23 7.97
C ALA A 16 10.84 -4.63 9.34
N LEU A 17 10.80 -3.69 10.27
CA LEU A 17 11.02 -3.94 11.68
C LEU A 17 9.69 -3.80 12.42
N SER A 18 9.30 -4.84 13.14
CA SER A 18 8.16 -4.82 14.05
C SER A 18 8.64 -4.74 15.49
N TYR A 19 8.06 -3.83 16.26
CA TYR A 19 8.29 -3.71 17.69
C TYR A 19 6.94 -3.63 18.41
N LYS A 20 6.75 -4.46 19.44
CA LYS A 20 5.47 -4.56 20.17
C LYS A 20 4.28 -4.69 19.22
N HIS A 21 4.41 -5.59 18.26
CA HIS A 21 3.41 -5.90 17.22
C HIS A 21 3.06 -4.76 16.25
N LYS A 22 3.82 -3.67 16.23
CA LYS A 22 3.64 -2.55 15.30
C LYS A 22 4.81 -2.47 14.33
N SER A 23 4.52 -2.17 13.06
CA SER A 23 5.56 -1.86 12.08
C SER A 23 6.12 -0.46 12.35
N ILE A 24 7.40 -0.39 12.70
CA ILE A 24 8.07 0.88 13.08
C ILE A 24 9.12 1.34 12.07
N LEU A 25 9.50 0.47 11.14
CA LEU A 25 10.39 0.79 10.03
C LEU A 25 9.99 -0.06 8.83
N GLY A 26 10.01 0.53 7.66
CA GLY A 26 9.73 -0.17 6.41
C GLY A 26 10.64 0.28 5.29
N VAL A 27 11.08 -0.68 4.48
CA VAL A 27 11.86 -0.47 3.26
C VAL A 27 11.25 -1.30 2.15
N ILE A 28 10.98 -0.67 1.01
CA ILE A 28 10.57 -1.33 -0.23
C ILE A 28 11.55 -0.89 -1.32
N TYR A 29 12.26 -1.85 -1.89
CA TYR A 29 13.18 -1.62 -3.01
C TYR A 29 12.64 -2.24 -4.28
N VAL A 30 12.68 -1.49 -5.38
CA VAL A 30 12.29 -1.92 -6.72
C VAL A 30 13.56 -2.15 -7.54
N PRO A 31 14.02 -3.40 -7.69
CA PRO A 31 15.33 -3.67 -8.31
C PRO A 31 15.48 -3.20 -9.75
N VAL A 32 14.38 -3.14 -10.50
CA VAL A 32 14.42 -2.79 -11.94
C VAL A 32 14.57 -1.28 -12.16
N THR A 33 13.90 -0.49 -11.32
CA THR A 33 13.93 0.99 -11.43
C THR A 33 14.89 1.63 -10.43
N GLU A 34 15.49 0.82 -9.55
CA GLU A 34 16.36 1.27 -8.46
C GLU A 34 15.71 2.30 -7.53
N GLU A 35 14.38 2.26 -7.42
CA GLU A 35 13.61 3.06 -6.48
C GLU A 35 13.68 2.46 -5.08
N LEU A 36 14.01 3.26 -4.08
CA LEU A 36 14.06 2.89 -2.68
C LEU A 36 13.05 3.73 -1.89
N TYR A 37 11.97 3.09 -1.46
CA TYR A 37 10.99 3.67 -0.54
C TYR A 37 11.35 3.26 0.88
N TYR A 38 11.39 4.21 1.82
CA TYR A 38 11.68 3.90 3.21
C TYR A 38 11.01 4.88 4.17
N ALA A 39 10.73 4.38 5.36
CA ALA A 39 10.13 5.16 6.44
C ALA A 39 10.51 4.59 7.80
N ALA A 40 10.50 5.43 8.80
CA ALA A 40 10.55 5.03 10.20
C ALA A 40 9.55 5.86 10.99
N GLN A 41 8.95 5.26 12.01
CA GLN A 41 7.91 5.87 12.84
C GLN A 41 8.35 7.22 13.38
N GLY A 42 7.57 8.27 13.10
CA GLY A 42 7.82 9.65 13.53
C GLY A 42 8.87 10.41 12.72
N LEU A 43 9.45 9.79 11.68
CA LEU A 43 10.50 10.43 10.87
C LEU A 43 10.07 10.74 9.44
N GLY A 44 8.87 10.34 9.04
CA GLY A 44 8.34 10.51 7.69
C GLY A 44 8.72 9.37 6.74
N ALA A 45 8.22 9.47 5.52
CA ALA A 45 8.48 8.54 4.43
C ALA A 45 9.22 9.23 3.29
N PHE A 46 10.09 8.49 2.62
CA PHE A 46 11.00 9.02 1.60
C PHE A 46 11.13 8.06 0.42
N LEU A 47 11.39 8.63 -0.74
CA LEU A 47 11.78 7.92 -1.96
C LEU A 47 13.17 8.41 -2.40
N GLN A 48 14.08 7.46 -2.61
CA GLN A 48 15.39 7.71 -3.22
C GLN A 48 15.44 7.10 -4.61
N VAL A 49 15.75 7.92 -5.60
CA VAL A 49 15.97 7.53 -7.01
C VAL A 49 17.17 8.31 -7.55
N ASN A 50 18.10 7.63 -8.20
CA ASN A 50 19.30 8.26 -8.79
C ASN A 50 20.05 9.17 -7.82
N GLY A 51 20.14 8.77 -6.54
CA GLY A 51 20.81 9.54 -5.50
C GLY A 51 20.01 10.74 -4.96
N GLN A 52 18.86 11.04 -5.51
CA GLN A 52 17.97 12.10 -5.02
C GLN A 52 16.93 11.53 -4.05
N VAL A 53 16.75 12.22 -2.92
CA VAL A 53 15.77 11.87 -1.87
C VAL A 53 14.62 12.87 -1.91
N THR A 54 13.40 12.35 -2.01
CA THR A 54 12.16 13.13 -1.96
C THR A 54 11.33 12.67 -0.78
N LYS A 55 10.81 13.61 0.02
CA LYS A 55 9.84 13.30 1.07
C LYS A 55 8.49 12.96 0.45
N LEU A 56 7.90 11.86 0.88
CA LEU A 56 6.61 11.40 0.41
C LEU A 56 5.48 12.04 1.21
N ALA A 57 4.40 12.37 0.51
CA ALA A 57 3.15 12.82 1.10
C ALA A 57 1.97 12.36 0.23
N VAL A 58 0.91 11.90 0.86
CA VAL A 58 -0.33 11.53 0.18
C VAL A 58 -1.00 12.76 -0.46
N SER A 59 -1.86 12.54 -1.44
CA SER A 59 -2.65 13.61 -2.05
C SER A 59 -3.75 14.12 -1.11
N ASN A 60 -4.25 15.33 -1.37
CA ASN A 60 -5.40 15.91 -0.66
C ASN A 60 -6.73 15.70 -1.40
N ARG A 61 -6.73 14.87 -2.44
CA ARG A 61 -7.88 14.71 -3.33
C ARG A 61 -9.01 13.96 -2.63
N THR A 62 -10.22 14.52 -2.69
CA THR A 62 -11.47 13.92 -2.17
C THR A 62 -12.54 13.74 -3.25
N SER A 63 -12.27 14.19 -4.48
CA SER A 63 -13.12 14.01 -5.65
C SER A 63 -12.28 13.51 -6.81
N ASP A 64 -12.91 12.83 -7.78
CA ASP A 64 -12.25 12.21 -8.92
C ASP A 64 -11.02 11.37 -8.47
N ILE A 65 -11.24 10.57 -7.43
CA ILE A 65 -10.19 9.79 -6.78
C ILE A 65 -9.69 8.67 -7.68
N ARG A 66 -8.40 8.37 -7.56
CA ARG A 66 -7.74 7.28 -8.29
C ARG A 66 -7.66 6.05 -7.42
N VAL A 67 -8.14 4.93 -7.94
CA VAL A 67 -8.17 3.64 -7.24
C VAL A 67 -7.01 2.77 -7.71
N VAL A 68 -6.23 2.26 -6.77
CA VAL A 68 -5.17 1.31 -7.10
C VAL A 68 -5.76 -0.07 -7.29
N MET A 69 -5.52 -0.64 -8.47
CA MET A 69 -5.96 -1.97 -8.85
C MET A 69 -4.80 -2.93 -9.02
N SER A 70 -5.04 -4.21 -8.78
CA SER A 70 -4.08 -5.26 -9.11
C SER A 70 -4.07 -5.51 -10.62
N ASN A 71 -2.90 -5.79 -11.18
CA ASN A 71 -2.76 -6.22 -12.59
C ASN A 71 -3.43 -7.58 -12.88
N SER A 72 -3.83 -8.32 -11.87
CA SER A 72 -4.47 -9.63 -11.99
C SER A 72 -5.78 -9.64 -11.20
N HIS A 73 -6.88 -9.77 -11.92
CA HIS A 73 -8.25 -10.03 -11.47
C HIS A 73 -8.79 -9.21 -10.29
N GLY A 74 -9.89 -8.51 -10.54
CA GLY A 74 -10.80 -8.01 -9.52
C GLY A 74 -11.38 -9.16 -8.68
N CYS A 75 -11.98 -8.82 -7.55
CA CYS A 75 -12.84 -9.71 -6.79
C CYS A 75 -14.24 -9.11 -6.79
N PRO A 76 -15.31 -9.93 -6.59
CA PRO A 76 -16.68 -9.42 -6.61
C PRO A 76 -16.93 -8.25 -5.67
N GLU A 77 -16.30 -8.26 -4.51
CA GLU A 77 -16.41 -7.18 -3.52
C GLU A 77 -15.84 -5.87 -4.04
N MET A 78 -14.72 -5.94 -4.76
CA MET A 78 -14.12 -4.75 -5.38
C MET A 78 -14.99 -4.20 -6.51
N ASP A 79 -15.55 -5.07 -7.36
CA ASP A 79 -16.43 -4.67 -8.45
C ASP A 79 -17.68 -3.96 -7.92
N GLN A 80 -18.29 -4.47 -6.84
CA GLN A 80 -19.42 -3.85 -6.16
C GLN A 80 -19.06 -2.46 -5.58
N LEU A 81 -17.88 -2.34 -4.98
CA LEU A 81 -17.39 -1.07 -4.43
C LEU A 81 -17.24 -0.02 -5.54
N LEU A 82 -16.61 -0.40 -6.66
CA LEU A 82 -16.42 0.49 -7.80
C LEU A 82 -17.75 0.98 -8.39
N GLU A 83 -18.73 0.08 -8.51
CA GLU A 83 -20.07 0.41 -9.02
C GLU A 83 -20.82 1.33 -8.04
N LYS A 84 -20.85 0.98 -6.75
CA LYS A 84 -21.54 1.74 -5.69
C LYS A 84 -21.07 3.19 -5.63
N TYR A 85 -19.77 3.43 -5.77
CA TYR A 85 -19.16 4.77 -5.66
C TYR A 85 -18.85 5.42 -7.02
N HIS A 86 -19.28 4.80 -8.12
CA HIS A 86 -19.07 5.29 -9.50
C HIS A 86 -17.62 5.60 -9.82
N LEU A 87 -16.70 4.74 -9.37
CA LEU A 87 -15.26 4.93 -9.54
C LEU A 87 -14.81 4.42 -10.91
N THR A 88 -14.17 5.29 -11.68
CA THR A 88 -13.73 5.00 -13.06
C THR A 88 -12.26 5.31 -13.32
N ASN A 89 -11.57 5.93 -12.35
CA ASN A 89 -10.19 6.34 -12.51
C ASN A 89 -9.27 5.33 -11.81
N PHE A 90 -8.52 4.55 -12.58
CA PHE A 90 -7.74 3.41 -12.06
C PHE A 90 -6.25 3.57 -12.31
N VAL A 91 -5.45 3.14 -11.33
CA VAL A 91 -4.00 2.99 -11.43
C VAL A 91 -3.66 1.52 -11.23
N SER A 92 -3.18 0.86 -12.28
CA SER A 92 -2.77 -0.54 -12.23
C SER A 92 -1.34 -0.68 -11.71
N MET A 93 -1.15 -1.50 -10.67
CA MET A 93 0.18 -1.71 -10.07
C MET A 93 0.30 -3.11 -9.47
N GLY A 94 1.51 -3.67 -9.51
CA GLY A 94 1.85 -4.95 -8.88
C GLY A 94 2.48 -4.81 -7.50
N SER A 95 2.62 -5.92 -6.79
CA SER A 95 3.34 -6.05 -5.51
C SER A 95 2.96 -5.01 -4.46
N SER A 96 3.87 -4.69 -3.56
CA SER A 96 3.76 -3.62 -2.55
C SER A 96 3.84 -2.21 -3.14
N LEU A 97 4.16 -2.05 -4.42
CA LEU A 97 4.11 -0.77 -5.13
C LEU A 97 2.72 -0.12 -5.10
N LYS A 98 1.67 -0.89 -4.89
CA LYS A 98 0.30 -0.37 -4.71
C LYS A 98 0.18 0.63 -3.57
N GLY A 99 0.83 0.36 -2.44
CA GLY A 99 0.92 1.32 -1.34
C GLY A 99 1.85 2.49 -1.66
N CYS A 100 2.96 2.22 -2.35
CA CYS A 100 3.91 3.27 -2.74
C CYS A 100 3.29 4.34 -3.64
N VAL A 101 2.39 3.96 -4.54
CA VAL A 101 1.63 4.90 -5.39
C VAL A 101 0.79 5.85 -4.56
N ILE A 102 0.15 5.35 -3.49
CA ILE A 102 -0.61 6.21 -2.55
C ILE A 102 0.34 7.11 -1.76
N ALA A 103 1.44 6.57 -1.23
CA ALA A 103 2.44 7.34 -0.50
C ALA A 103 3.05 8.49 -1.32
N LYS A 104 3.16 8.31 -2.65
CA LYS A 104 3.60 9.35 -3.60
C LYS A 104 2.54 10.40 -3.91
N GLY A 105 1.28 10.21 -3.50
CA GLY A 105 0.16 11.07 -3.87
C GLY A 105 -0.34 10.86 -5.31
N GLU A 106 -0.02 9.72 -5.93
CA GLU A 106 -0.41 9.38 -7.30
C GLU A 106 -1.71 8.59 -7.38
N ALA A 107 -2.25 8.15 -6.24
CA ALA A 107 -3.57 7.56 -6.08
C ALA A 107 -4.09 7.79 -4.66
N GLU A 108 -5.37 7.60 -4.43
CA GLU A 108 -6.04 7.94 -3.17
C GLU A 108 -6.45 6.71 -2.37
N VAL A 109 -6.87 5.64 -3.02
CA VAL A 109 -7.42 4.48 -2.32
C VAL A 109 -6.90 3.15 -2.88
N TYR A 110 -6.70 2.19 -1.98
CA TYR A 110 -6.40 0.80 -2.28
C TYR A 110 -7.14 -0.11 -1.32
N TYR A 111 -8.01 -0.96 -1.84
CA TYR A 111 -8.76 -1.98 -1.09
C TYR A 111 -8.28 -3.37 -1.47
N ARG A 112 -7.95 -4.18 -0.47
CA ARG A 112 -7.48 -5.56 -0.64
C ARG A 112 -8.34 -6.51 0.17
N TYR A 113 -9.28 -7.20 -0.49
CA TYR A 113 -10.17 -8.18 0.16
C TYR A 113 -9.51 -9.54 0.36
N ASN A 114 -8.70 -9.99 -0.60
CA ASN A 114 -8.03 -11.28 -0.51
C ASN A 114 -6.92 -11.29 0.55
N PRO A 115 -6.71 -12.43 1.24
CA PRO A 115 -5.66 -12.55 2.24
C PRO A 115 -4.26 -12.22 1.72
N THR A 116 -3.41 -11.76 2.62
CA THR A 116 -1.98 -11.51 2.41
C THR A 116 -1.19 -12.05 3.59
N MET A 117 0.14 -11.97 3.53
CA MET A 117 1.00 -12.35 4.63
C MET A 117 1.55 -11.10 5.33
N GLU A 118 2.01 -11.23 6.58
CA GLU A 118 2.62 -10.13 7.33
C GLU A 118 3.73 -9.41 6.55
N TRP A 119 4.59 -10.18 5.87
CA TRP A 119 5.69 -9.64 5.08
C TRP A 119 5.29 -8.94 3.79
N ASP A 120 4.04 -9.11 3.34
CA ASP A 120 3.48 -8.37 2.20
C ASP A 120 3.05 -6.94 2.59
N THR A 121 2.80 -6.70 3.87
CA THR A 121 2.16 -5.47 4.35
C THR A 121 3.00 -4.64 5.31
N ALA A 122 3.90 -5.25 6.09
CA ALA A 122 4.57 -4.56 7.19
C ALA A 122 5.39 -3.34 6.73
N ALA A 123 6.21 -3.49 5.68
CA ALA A 123 7.00 -2.36 5.15
C ALA A 123 6.08 -1.31 4.51
N MET A 124 5.11 -1.75 3.73
CA MET A 124 4.13 -0.88 3.06
C MET A 124 3.33 -0.06 4.07
N GLN A 125 2.87 -0.66 5.17
CA GLN A 125 2.10 0.04 6.20
C GLN A 125 2.90 1.20 6.81
N CYS A 126 4.14 0.96 7.23
CA CYS A 126 4.98 2.01 7.79
C CYS A 126 5.16 3.17 6.79
N ILE A 127 5.44 2.86 5.52
CA ILE A 127 5.66 3.88 4.49
C ILE A 127 4.39 4.70 4.24
N VAL A 128 3.23 4.06 4.08
CA VAL A 128 1.99 4.80 3.77
C VAL A 128 1.51 5.63 4.95
N GLU A 129 1.61 5.11 6.19
CA GLU A 129 1.23 5.85 7.39
C GLU A 129 2.14 7.06 7.63
N GLU A 130 3.45 6.92 7.44
CA GLU A 130 4.40 8.03 7.55
C GLU A 130 4.26 9.06 6.41
N ALA A 131 3.69 8.67 5.27
CA ALA A 131 3.31 9.59 4.20
C ALA A 131 1.95 10.30 4.46
N GLY A 132 1.23 9.93 5.51
CA GLY A 132 -0.04 10.55 5.93
C GLY A 132 -1.30 9.75 5.55
N ALA A 133 -1.17 8.54 5.00
CA ALA A 133 -2.31 7.67 4.72
C ALA A 133 -2.85 6.99 5.99
N ILE A 134 -4.07 6.50 5.89
CA ILE A 134 -4.71 5.62 6.87
C ILE A 134 -4.62 4.19 6.34
N PHE A 135 -4.07 3.28 7.15
CA PHE A 135 -4.03 1.84 6.90
C PHE A 135 -4.83 1.11 7.97
N ARG A 136 -5.84 0.32 7.58
CA ARG A 136 -6.64 -0.49 8.51
C ARG A 136 -7.00 -1.84 7.87
N GLN A 137 -7.26 -2.84 8.71
CA GLN A 137 -7.95 -4.04 8.27
C GLN A 137 -9.39 -3.71 7.83
N MET A 138 -10.05 -4.58 7.05
CA MET A 138 -11.40 -4.31 6.54
C MET A 138 -12.45 -4.09 7.65
N ASP A 139 -12.22 -4.64 8.85
CA ASP A 139 -13.10 -4.41 10.02
C ASP A 139 -12.77 -3.11 10.78
N GLY A 140 -11.89 -2.27 10.27
CA GLY A 140 -11.45 -1.02 10.89
C GLY A 140 -10.37 -1.17 11.96
N SER A 141 -10.00 -2.40 12.33
CA SER A 141 -8.96 -2.64 13.33
C SER A 141 -7.55 -2.38 12.79
N GLU A 142 -6.61 -2.15 13.70
CA GLU A 142 -5.19 -2.07 13.35
C GLU A 142 -4.64 -3.43 12.95
N MET A 143 -3.80 -3.48 11.93
CA MET A 143 -3.04 -4.67 11.60
C MET A 143 -1.84 -4.79 12.54
N THR A 144 -1.64 -5.98 13.08
CA THR A 144 -0.52 -6.30 13.97
C THR A 144 0.43 -7.29 13.32
N TYR A 145 1.67 -7.32 13.79
CA TYR A 145 2.77 -8.10 13.22
C TYR A 145 3.45 -8.97 14.28
N ASN A 146 4.25 -9.93 13.82
CA ASN A 146 4.92 -10.90 14.67
C ASN A 146 3.92 -11.74 15.48
N ARG A 147 2.89 -12.22 14.78
CA ARG A 147 1.86 -13.11 15.30
C ARG A 147 2.27 -14.57 15.12
N GLU A 148 1.62 -15.50 15.82
CA GLU A 148 1.76 -16.94 15.57
C GLU A 148 1.29 -17.31 14.16
N ASP A 149 0.13 -16.79 13.74
CA ASP A 149 -0.38 -16.93 12.38
C ASP A 149 -0.06 -15.66 11.59
N SER A 150 0.86 -15.78 10.63
CA SER A 150 1.29 -14.67 9.78
C SER A 150 0.29 -14.32 8.68
N LEU A 151 -0.84 -15.02 8.57
CA LEU A 151 -1.85 -14.76 7.54
C LEU A 151 -2.75 -13.58 7.91
N ASN A 152 -2.82 -12.57 7.05
CA ASN A 152 -3.74 -11.44 7.14
C ASN A 152 -5.07 -11.84 6.51
N ARG A 153 -6.01 -12.40 7.29
CA ARG A 153 -7.25 -12.99 6.79
C ARG A 153 -8.32 -11.98 6.42
N LYS A 154 -8.33 -10.83 7.08
CA LYS A 154 -9.42 -9.84 6.97
C LYS A 154 -9.32 -8.92 5.77
N GLY A 155 -8.21 -8.97 5.03
CA GLY A 155 -7.92 -7.92 4.05
C GLY A 155 -7.58 -6.59 4.73
N PHE A 156 -7.40 -5.55 3.93
CA PHE A 156 -7.06 -4.20 4.42
C PHE A 156 -7.42 -3.14 3.39
N TYR A 157 -7.47 -1.90 3.84
CA TYR A 157 -7.56 -0.74 2.97
C TYR A 157 -6.50 0.31 3.32
N ILE A 158 -6.12 1.08 2.31
CA ILE A 158 -5.28 2.27 2.42
C ILE A 158 -6.03 3.43 1.77
N ILE A 159 -6.20 4.52 2.50
CA ILE A 159 -6.86 5.73 2.01
C ILE A 159 -6.01 6.96 2.36
N ASN A 160 -6.01 7.96 1.48
CA ASN A 160 -5.27 9.19 1.72
C ASN A 160 -5.87 10.03 2.86
N CYS A 161 -7.18 9.96 3.05
CA CYS A 161 -7.90 10.65 4.12
C CYS A 161 -9.22 9.94 4.44
N GLN A 162 -9.81 10.26 5.60
CA GLN A 162 -11.03 9.61 6.09
C GLN A 162 -12.24 9.83 5.17
N GLU A 163 -12.30 10.96 4.49
CA GLU A 163 -13.37 11.30 3.55
C GLU A 163 -13.50 10.33 2.38
N ASN A 164 -12.41 9.63 2.05
CA ASN A 164 -12.36 8.63 0.99
C ASN A 164 -12.59 7.20 1.49
N TYR A 165 -13.02 7.03 2.74
CA TYR A 165 -13.42 5.72 3.24
C TYR A 165 -14.72 5.25 2.55
N MET A 166 -14.74 4.00 2.12
CA MET A 166 -15.85 3.36 1.40
C MET A 166 -16.26 2.05 2.09
N GLU A 167 -17.56 1.89 2.32
CA GLU A 167 -18.18 0.66 2.89
C GLU A 167 -18.82 -0.21 1.82
#